data_47b2801ef9c67c80ba9a3da8b8d57764
#
_entry.id   47b2801ef9c67c80ba9a3da8b8d57764
#
_cell.length_a   1.000
_cell.length_b   1.000
_cell.length_c   1.000
_cell.angle_alpha   90.00
_cell.angle_beta   90.00
_cell.angle_gamma   90.00
#
_symmetry.space_group_name_H-M   'P 1'
#
loop_
_entity.id
_entity.type
_entity.pdbx_description
1 polymer ?
#
loop_
_entity_poly.entity_id
_entity_poly.type
_entity_poly.pdbx_seq_one_letter_code
_entity_poly.pdbx_strand_id
1 'polypeptide(L)'
;MRWTEPVARVDERRRLAVTQITGCPILATYLFLWLGWGTILCNPASSRAQVPPATRYTVVLDAAHGGDDTGGHSGNWAEKDTTLALSVRLRSLLAARGIAVVTTREANTNIDPVHRDELANHANAQACISLHASLSGTGVHLFTSSLPPAQPARIQPWRTAQAPFIDRSLSLAGVLNSALQHAGLHVILGRTSMPVIDSMACPAIAIEMSPEGVPGGSDHTAVDSLNDADYQARVAEAIAAAIVEWRSPASGTGAQQP
;
A
#
# COMPACT_ATOMS: atom_id res chain seq x y z
N MET A 1 -29.10 -30.16 -33.65
CA MET A 1 -28.61 -31.08 -32.62
C MET A 1 -28.63 -30.35 -31.29
N ARG A 2 -29.50 -30.72 -30.40
CA ARG A 2 -29.65 -30.18 -29.06
C ARG A 2 -28.82 -31.04 -28.10
N TRP A 3 -27.94 -30.42 -27.36
CA TRP A 3 -27.29 -31.04 -26.21
C TRP A 3 -27.92 -30.47 -24.95
N THR A 4 -28.64 -31.26 -24.21
CA THR A 4 -29.14 -31.00 -22.87
C THR A 4 -28.21 -31.72 -21.91
N GLU A 5 -27.49 -30.97 -21.09
CA GLU A 5 -26.77 -31.53 -19.95
C GLU A 5 -27.55 -31.31 -18.64
N PRO A 6 -27.52 -32.26 -17.70
CA PRO A 6 -28.32 -32.20 -16.50
C PRO A 6 -27.67 -31.35 -15.41
N VAL A 7 -28.51 -30.51 -14.82
CA VAL A 7 -28.17 -29.70 -13.63
C VAL A 7 -27.99 -30.63 -12.43
N ALA A 8 -26.80 -30.68 -11.88
CA ALA A 8 -26.51 -31.34 -10.62
C ALA A 8 -27.10 -30.55 -9.44
N ARG A 9 -27.98 -31.22 -8.71
CA ARG A 9 -28.60 -30.74 -7.48
C ARG A 9 -27.57 -30.75 -6.35
N VAL A 10 -27.22 -29.59 -5.84
CA VAL A 10 -26.37 -29.45 -4.64
C VAL A 10 -27.23 -29.69 -3.41
N ASP A 11 -26.85 -30.68 -2.63
CA ASP A 11 -27.50 -31.13 -1.39
C ASP A 11 -27.27 -30.08 -0.27
N GLU A 12 -28.37 -29.51 0.17
CA GLU A 12 -28.46 -28.45 1.17
C GLU A 12 -28.60 -29.04 2.59
N ARG A 13 -27.55 -29.73 3.08
CA ARG A 13 -27.51 -30.18 4.49
C ARG A 13 -26.11 -30.17 5.08
N ARG A 14 -25.63 -29.01 5.47
CA ARG A 14 -24.72 -28.92 6.61
C ARG A 14 -25.06 -27.68 7.46
N ARG A 15 -26.01 -27.85 8.35
CA ARG A 15 -26.20 -26.95 9.49
C ARG A 15 -25.07 -27.22 10.47
N LEU A 16 -24.18 -26.25 10.59
CA LEU A 16 -23.20 -26.22 11.68
C LEU A 16 -23.94 -25.89 12.97
N ALA A 17 -23.89 -26.81 13.91
CA ALA A 17 -24.39 -26.65 15.27
C ALA A 17 -23.47 -25.63 16.00
N VAL A 18 -24.01 -24.47 16.32
CA VAL A 18 -23.42 -23.55 17.28
C VAL A 18 -23.72 -24.13 18.67
N THR A 19 -22.72 -24.69 19.31
CA THR A 19 -22.81 -25.12 20.72
C THR A 19 -22.67 -23.88 21.59
N GLN A 20 -23.81 -23.35 22.05
CA GLN A 20 -23.84 -22.40 23.15
C GLN A 20 -23.54 -23.16 24.44
N ILE A 21 -22.42 -22.86 25.06
CA ILE A 21 -22.16 -23.23 26.44
C ILE A 21 -22.61 -22.08 27.32
N THR A 22 -23.88 -22.07 27.65
CA THR A 22 -24.43 -21.28 28.73
C THR A 22 -24.73 -22.19 29.90
N GLY A 23 -24.30 -21.79 31.09
CA GLY A 23 -24.90 -22.31 32.28
C GLY A 23 -23.94 -22.87 33.29
N CYS A 24 -23.48 -22.02 34.20
CA CYS A 24 -23.11 -22.39 35.53
C CYS A 24 -24.43 -22.62 36.31
N PRO A 25 -24.80 -23.80 36.77
CA PRO A 25 -25.94 -23.96 37.65
C PRO A 25 -25.53 -23.65 39.07
N ILE A 26 -26.03 -22.54 39.59
CA ILE A 26 -26.16 -22.32 41.03
C ILE A 26 -27.40 -23.12 41.46
N LEU A 27 -27.20 -24.24 42.17
CA LEU A 27 -28.12 -24.79 43.16
C LEU A 27 -27.79 -26.26 43.43
N ALA A 28 -26.97 -26.50 44.43
CA ALA A 28 -27.08 -27.67 45.27
C ALA A 28 -26.41 -27.37 46.61
N THR A 29 -27.15 -26.67 47.46
CA THR A 29 -26.91 -26.61 48.89
C THR A 29 -27.54 -27.85 49.53
N TYR A 30 -26.81 -28.42 50.46
CA TYR A 30 -27.18 -29.42 51.48
C TYR A 30 -26.70 -30.87 51.25
N LEU A 31 -25.99 -31.23 52.26
CA LEU A 31 -25.49 -32.50 52.75
C LEU A 31 -24.13 -32.95 52.12
N PHE A 32 -23.06 -32.59 52.80
CA PHE A 32 -22.15 -33.60 53.39
C PHE A 32 -21.18 -32.87 54.34
N LEU A 33 -21.49 -32.96 55.61
CA LEU A 33 -20.51 -32.83 56.68
C LEU A 33 -19.60 -34.08 56.67
N TRP A 34 -18.32 -33.82 56.83
CA TRP A 34 -17.22 -34.67 57.26
C TRP A 34 -16.16 -34.96 56.20
N LEU A 35 -14.96 -34.52 56.61
CA LEU A 35 -13.62 -34.94 56.19
C LEU A 35 -12.99 -34.26 54.98
N GLY A 36 -11.94 -33.50 55.29
CA GLY A 36 -10.87 -33.21 54.35
C GLY A 36 -10.73 -31.74 53.96
N TRP A 37 -9.81 -31.06 54.62
CA TRP A 37 -9.29 -29.75 54.21
C TRP A 37 -8.61 -29.88 52.84
N GLY A 38 -9.33 -29.61 51.81
CA GLY A 38 -8.79 -29.33 50.47
C GLY A 38 -9.16 -27.93 50.09
N THR A 39 -8.29 -26.96 50.30
CA THR A 39 -8.42 -25.62 49.72
C THR A 39 -8.29 -25.74 48.21
N ILE A 40 -9.42 -25.81 47.54
CA ILE A 40 -9.43 -25.59 46.07
C ILE A 40 -9.11 -24.10 45.84
N LEU A 41 -7.83 -23.81 45.60
CA LEU A 41 -7.41 -22.54 45.05
C LEU A 41 -8.04 -22.43 43.66
N CYS A 42 -9.22 -21.83 43.54
CA CYS A 42 -9.72 -21.32 42.29
C CYS A 42 -8.73 -20.25 41.84
N ASN A 43 -7.79 -20.66 41.01
CA ASN A 43 -6.93 -19.73 40.31
C ASN A 43 -7.82 -19.01 39.28
N PRO A 44 -8.10 -17.72 39.41
CA PRO A 44 -8.78 -17.02 38.34
C PRO A 44 -7.82 -17.04 37.16
N ALA A 45 -8.07 -17.90 36.19
CA ALA A 45 -7.40 -17.82 34.89
C ALA A 45 -7.72 -16.43 34.36
N SER A 46 -6.78 -15.53 34.54
CA SER A 46 -6.81 -14.21 33.91
C SER A 46 -6.85 -14.44 32.41
N SER A 47 -8.05 -14.41 31.84
CA SER A 47 -8.24 -14.34 30.41
C SER A 47 -7.58 -13.04 29.95
N ARG A 48 -6.29 -13.11 29.66
CA ARG A 48 -5.64 -12.06 28.90
C ARG A 48 -6.40 -11.98 27.59
N ALA A 49 -7.26 -10.98 27.47
CA ALA A 49 -7.81 -10.65 26.16
C ALA A 49 -6.60 -10.50 25.23
N GLN A 50 -6.48 -11.41 24.27
CA GLN A 50 -5.51 -11.27 23.20
C GLN A 50 -5.90 -10.02 22.44
N VAL A 51 -5.15 -8.93 22.66
CA VAL A 51 -5.23 -7.75 21.82
C VAL A 51 -4.87 -8.25 20.41
N PRO A 52 -5.78 -8.15 19.44
CA PRO A 52 -5.46 -8.56 18.09
C PRO A 52 -4.17 -7.83 17.67
N PRO A 53 -3.26 -8.50 16.95
CA PRO A 53 -2.04 -7.86 16.50
C PRO A 53 -2.42 -6.60 15.73
N ALA A 54 -1.87 -5.47 16.17
CA ALA A 54 -2.09 -4.19 15.48
C ALA A 54 -1.76 -4.40 14.00
N THR A 55 -2.71 -4.11 13.13
CA THR A 55 -2.51 -4.21 11.68
C THR A 55 -1.31 -3.33 11.33
N ARG A 56 -0.25 -3.95 10.81
CA ARG A 56 0.93 -3.21 10.39
C ARG A 56 0.53 -2.26 9.27
N TYR A 57 0.91 -1.01 9.41
CA TYR A 57 0.77 -0.06 8.31
C TYR A 57 1.73 -0.47 7.19
N THR A 58 1.18 -0.80 6.03
CA THR A 58 1.92 -1.35 4.89
C THR A 58 1.87 -0.38 3.72
N VAL A 59 3.01 -0.17 3.08
CA VAL A 59 3.16 0.61 1.84
C VAL A 59 3.70 -0.31 0.75
N VAL A 60 3.14 -0.22 -0.44
CA VAL A 60 3.70 -0.83 -1.64
C VAL A 60 4.60 0.18 -2.35
N LEU A 61 5.80 -0.24 -2.71
CA LEU A 61 6.70 0.48 -3.59
C LEU A 61 6.86 -0.31 -4.89
N ASP A 62 6.40 0.27 -5.97
CA ASP A 62 6.59 -0.25 -7.30
C ASP A 62 7.73 0.51 -7.98
N ALA A 63 8.90 -0.12 -8.10
CA ALA A 63 9.99 0.41 -8.90
C ALA A 63 9.72 0.10 -10.37
N ALA A 64 9.30 1.10 -11.13
CA ALA A 64 8.96 0.94 -12.55
C ALA A 64 10.10 0.34 -13.36
N HIS A 65 9.75 -0.32 -14.46
CA HIS A 65 10.69 -0.97 -15.38
C HIS A 65 11.51 -2.11 -14.75
N GLY A 66 12.61 -2.55 -15.38
CA GLY A 66 13.49 -3.59 -14.85
C GLY A 66 13.80 -4.67 -15.88
N GLY A 67 14.95 -5.36 -15.72
CA GLY A 67 15.41 -6.35 -16.66
C GLY A 67 15.69 -5.76 -18.04
N ASP A 68 15.03 -6.28 -19.08
CA ASP A 68 15.16 -5.79 -20.45
C ASP A 68 14.40 -4.48 -20.71
N ASP A 69 13.40 -4.18 -19.90
CA ASP A 69 12.70 -2.89 -19.93
C ASP A 69 13.52 -1.83 -19.20
N THR A 70 14.21 -1.00 -19.97
CA THR A 70 15.04 0.09 -19.41
C THR A 70 14.25 1.28 -18.94
N GLY A 71 13.00 1.45 -19.39
CA GLY A 71 12.30 2.72 -19.33
C GLY A 71 12.98 3.80 -20.16
N GLY A 72 12.90 5.05 -19.73
CA GLY A 72 13.69 6.14 -20.28
C GLY A 72 15.20 5.84 -20.18
N HIS A 73 15.97 6.24 -21.19
CA HIS A 73 17.42 6.04 -21.17
C HIS A 73 18.16 7.12 -21.96
N SER A 74 19.41 7.41 -21.54
CA SER A 74 20.34 8.28 -22.26
C SER A 74 21.78 7.89 -21.89
N GLY A 75 22.59 7.54 -22.85
CA GLY A 75 23.94 7.02 -22.62
C GLY A 75 23.92 5.79 -21.70
N ASN A 76 24.56 5.90 -20.55
CA ASN A 76 24.61 4.82 -19.54
C ASN A 76 23.51 4.97 -18.46
N TRP A 77 22.69 5.98 -18.52
CA TRP A 77 21.56 6.16 -17.59
C TRP A 77 20.35 5.38 -18.10
N ALA A 78 19.67 4.71 -17.17
CA ALA A 78 18.39 4.05 -17.43
C ALA A 78 17.43 4.30 -16.25
N GLU A 79 16.18 4.59 -16.55
CA GLU A 79 15.12 4.85 -15.56
C GLU A 79 15.02 3.71 -14.53
N LYS A 80 15.08 2.46 -14.99
CA LYS A 80 15.00 1.27 -14.13
C LYS A 80 16.01 1.26 -12.98
N ASP A 81 17.19 1.82 -13.18
CA ASP A 81 18.26 1.83 -12.17
C ASP A 81 17.98 2.93 -11.12
N THR A 82 17.54 4.09 -11.57
CA THR A 82 17.13 5.19 -10.69
C THR A 82 15.91 4.81 -9.84
N THR A 83 14.90 4.20 -10.44
CA THR A 83 13.69 3.78 -9.72
C THR A 83 13.98 2.68 -8.69
N LEU A 84 14.87 1.74 -9.01
CA LEU A 84 15.31 0.72 -8.06
C LEU A 84 16.08 1.34 -6.89
N ALA A 85 17.05 2.24 -7.18
CA ALA A 85 17.83 2.91 -6.15
C ALA A 85 16.93 3.72 -5.19
N LEU A 86 15.96 4.47 -5.74
CA LEU A 86 15.00 5.23 -4.96
C LEU A 86 14.11 4.31 -4.11
N SER A 87 13.63 3.20 -4.67
CA SER A 87 12.83 2.20 -3.95
C SER A 87 13.59 1.60 -2.77
N VAL A 88 14.84 1.21 -2.96
CA VAL A 88 15.70 0.64 -1.90
C VAL A 88 15.92 1.66 -0.77
N ARG A 89 16.21 2.90 -1.12
CA ARG A 89 16.40 3.99 -0.14
C ARG A 89 15.11 4.24 0.64
N LEU A 90 14.00 4.39 -0.07
CA LEU A 90 12.70 4.68 0.53
C LEU A 90 12.22 3.52 1.43
N ARG A 91 12.42 2.26 1.01
CA ARG A 91 12.16 1.09 1.86
C ARG A 91 12.91 1.17 3.18
N SER A 92 14.19 1.50 3.14
CA SER A 92 15.02 1.61 4.35
C SER A 92 14.52 2.70 5.29
N LEU A 93 14.16 3.86 4.74
CA LEU A 93 13.63 5.00 5.51
C LEU A 93 12.27 4.69 6.15
N LEU A 94 11.37 4.04 5.42
CA LEU A 94 10.05 3.65 5.92
C LEU A 94 10.15 2.55 6.98
N ALA A 95 11.01 1.55 6.75
CA ALA A 95 11.24 0.47 7.72
C ALA A 95 11.79 0.99 9.04
N ALA A 96 12.75 1.94 9.00
CA ALA A 96 13.28 2.61 10.19
C ALA A 96 12.21 3.38 10.99
N ARG A 97 11.10 3.77 10.33
CA ARG A 97 9.94 4.45 10.92
C ARG A 97 8.80 3.49 11.31
N GLY A 98 9.07 2.18 11.29
CA GLY A 98 8.10 1.13 11.68
C GLY A 98 6.97 0.93 10.67
N ILE A 99 7.17 1.27 9.41
CA ILE A 99 6.25 1.04 8.31
C ILE A 99 6.69 -0.23 7.57
N ALA A 100 5.76 -1.17 7.38
CA ALA A 100 6.01 -2.35 6.56
C ALA A 100 6.03 -1.95 5.07
N VAL A 101 6.97 -2.51 4.32
CA VAL A 101 7.10 -2.22 2.89
C VAL A 101 7.06 -3.51 2.09
N VAL A 102 6.25 -3.53 1.06
CA VAL A 102 6.23 -4.55 0.02
C VAL A 102 6.76 -3.90 -1.26
N THR A 103 7.76 -4.48 -1.88
CA THR A 103 8.34 -3.99 -3.13
C THR A 103 7.97 -4.91 -4.27
N THR A 104 7.71 -4.37 -5.46
CA THR A 104 7.44 -5.19 -6.65
C THR A 104 8.71 -5.89 -7.14
N ARG A 105 9.87 -5.25 -6.98
CA ARG A 105 11.19 -5.84 -7.25
C ARG A 105 12.26 -5.32 -6.31
N GLU A 106 13.25 -6.16 -6.06
CA GLU A 106 14.43 -5.83 -5.24
C GLU A 106 15.76 -5.90 -6.02
N ALA A 107 15.66 -6.27 -7.29
CA ALA A 107 16.79 -6.38 -8.19
C ALA A 107 16.41 -5.88 -9.59
N ASN A 108 17.40 -5.85 -10.51
CA ASN A 108 17.15 -5.52 -11.91
C ASN A 108 16.51 -6.72 -12.63
N THR A 109 15.23 -6.98 -12.33
CA THR A 109 14.42 -8.06 -12.89
C THR A 109 13.25 -7.52 -13.67
N ASN A 110 12.86 -8.22 -14.72
CA ASN A 110 11.65 -7.90 -15.48
C ASN A 110 10.43 -8.41 -14.74
N ILE A 111 9.49 -7.51 -14.43
CA ILE A 111 8.21 -7.81 -13.81
C ILE A 111 7.12 -7.23 -14.71
N ASP A 112 6.23 -8.10 -15.19
CA ASP A 112 5.13 -7.64 -16.03
C ASP A 112 4.11 -6.81 -15.23
N PRO A 113 3.36 -5.91 -15.87
CA PRO A 113 2.43 -5.02 -15.20
C PRO A 113 1.35 -5.75 -14.38
N VAL A 114 0.85 -6.89 -14.86
CA VAL A 114 -0.20 -7.66 -14.17
C VAL A 114 0.33 -8.19 -12.84
N HIS A 115 1.55 -8.71 -12.85
CA HIS A 115 2.18 -9.21 -11.62
C HIS A 115 2.49 -8.09 -10.60
N ARG A 116 2.82 -6.86 -11.07
CA ARG A 116 2.94 -5.67 -10.20
C ARG A 116 1.64 -5.36 -9.50
N ASP A 117 0.53 -5.36 -10.25
CA ASP A 117 -0.82 -5.12 -9.73
C ASP A 117 -1.23 -6.21 -8.72
N GLU A 118 -0.95 -7.48 -9.03
CA GLU A 118 -1.23 -8.60 -8.13
C GLU A 118 -0.48 -8.45 -6.80
N LEU A 119 0.81 -8.16 -6.83
CA LEU A 119 1.59 -7.91 -5.62
C LEU A 119 1.03 -6.76 -4.79
N ALA A 120 0.68 -5.64 -5.44
CA ALA A 120 0.11 -4.48 -4.77
C ALA A 120 -1.25 -4.80 -4.14
N ASN A 121 -2.13 -5.48 -4.87
CA ASN A 121 -3.49 -5.77 -4.43
C ASN A 121 -3.55 -6.84 -3.33
N HIS A 122 -2.61 -7.79 -3.31
CA HIS A 122 -2.50 -8.78 -2.23
C HIS A 122 -1.86 -8.23 -0.95
N ALA A 123 -1.14 -7.11 -1.03
CA ALA A 123 -0.46 -6.53 0.12
C ALA A 123 -1.41 -5.89 1.16
N ASN A 124 -2.68 -5.66 0.83
CA ASN A 124 -3.63 -4.90 1.67
C ASN A 124 -3.02 -3.57 2.16
N ALA A 125 -2.35 -2.86 1.25
CA ALA A 125 -1.59 -1.67 1.59
C ALA A 125 -2.48 -0.46 1.84
N GLN A 126 -2.02 0.44 2.70
CA GLN A 126 -2.66 1.71 2.97
C GLN A 126 -2.22 2.81 1.99
N ALA A 127 -1.09 2.61 1.31
CA ALA A 127 -0.63 3.44 0.21
C ALA A 127 0.17 2.61 -0.79
N CYS A 128 0.01 2.91 -2.08
CA CYS A 128 0.75 2.31 -3.18
C CYS A 128 1.45 3.43 -3.97
N ILE A 129 2.75 3.30 -4.15
CA ILE A 129 3.59 4.31 -4.79
C ILE A 129 4.34 3.66 -5.94
N SER A 130 4.04 4.09 -7.17
CA SER A 130 4.84 3.73 -8.35
C SER A 130 5.90 4.80 -8.58
N LEU A 131 7.15 4.36 -8.67
CA LEU A 131 8.32 5.23 -8.80
C LEU A 131 8.81 5.23 -10.25
N HIS A 132 8.91 6.42 -10.80
CA HIS A 132 9.38 6.69 -12.14
C HIS A 132 10.51 7.73 -12.12
N ALA A 133 11.26 7.83 -13.22
CA ALA A 133 12.22 8.90 -13.43
C ALA A 133 12.22 9.30 -14.91
N SER A 134 12.38 10.60 -15.18
CA SER A 134 12.38 11.15 -16.53
C SER A 134 13.49 12.17 -16.69
N LEU A 135 14.13 12.18 -17.86
CA LEU A 135 15.08 13.23 -18.24
C LEU A 135 14.39 14.53 -18.67
N SER A 136 13.07 14.49 -18.86
CA SER A 136 12.27 15.65 -19.23
C SER A 136 11.54 16.25 -18.02
N GLY A 137 11.25 17.53 -18.08
CA GLY A 137 10.62 18.25 -16.98
C GLY A 137 11.63 18.67 -15.91
N THR A 138 11.14 19.08 -14.74
CA THR A 138 11.95 19.49 -13.59
C THR A 138 11.25 19.17 -12.27
N GLY A 139 12.02 18.77 -11.27
CA GLY A 139 11.53 18.51 -9.93
C GLY A 139 10.81 17.18 -9.79
N VAL A 140 9.72 17.14 -9.04
CA VAL A 140 8.98 15.92 -8.75
C VAL A 140 7.56 16.04 -9.26
N HIS A 141 7.15 15.13 -10.11
CA HIS A 141 5.79 15.09 -10.64
C HIS A 141 4.98 14.03 -9.89
N LEU A 142 3.80 14.40 -9.42
CA LEU A 142 2.88 13.54 -8.70
C LEU A 142 1.63 13.31 -9.56
N PHE A 143 1.42 12.06 -9.98
CA PHE A 143 0.26 11.70 -10.81
C PHE A 143 -0.69 10.79 -10.07
N THR A 144 -1.96 11.17 -10.00
CA THR A 144 -3.05 10.29 -9.58
C THR A 144 -3.87 9.84 -10.78
N SER A 145 -4.62 8.75 -10.62
CA SER A 145 -5.51 8.26 -11.67
C SER A 145 -6.53 9.32 -12.09
N SER A 146 -6.79 9.39 -13.39
CA SER A 146 -7.86 10.23 -13.97
C SER A 146 -9.25 9.57 -13.93
N LEU A 147 -9.36 8.34 -13.43
CA LEU A 147 -10.64 7.68 -13.25
C LEU A 147 -11.60 8.54 -12.39
N PRO A 148 -12.90 8.51 -12.68
CA PRO A 148 -13.89 9.13 -11.81
C PRO A 148 -13.98 8.35 -10.48
N PRO A 149 -14.22 9.03 -9.35
CA PRO A 149 -14.51 8.36 -8.10
C PRO A 149 -15.74 7.46 -8.22
N ALA A 150 -15.68 6.28 -7.60
CA ALA A 150 -16.81 5.35 -7.57
C ALA A 150 -16.98 4.76 -6.17
N GLN A 151 -18.19 4.32 -5.85
CA GLN A 151 -18.43 3.55 -4.62
C GLN A 151 -17.82 2.15 -4.77
N PRO A 152 -17.32 1.56 -3.66
CA PRO A 152 -16.87 0.18 -3.67
C PRO A 152 -17.98 -0.75 -4.18
N ALA A 153 -17.66 -1.59 -5.14
CA ALA A 153 -18.58 -2.57 -5.72
C ALA A 153 -18.16 -3.99 -5.33
N ARG A 154 -19.13 -4.90 -5.19
CA ARG A 154 -18.85 -6.31 -4.89
C ARG A 154 -17.95 -6.97 -5.95
N ILE A 155 -18.10 -6.53 -7.19
CA ILE A 155 -17.28 -6.95 -8.33
C ILE A 155 -16.78 -5.66 -8.97
N GLN A 156 -15.48 -5.40 -8.81
CA GLN A 156 -14.82 -4.25 -9.40
C GLN A 156 -13.97 -4.73 -10.58
N PRO A 157 -14.15 -4.17 -11.79
CA PRO A 157 -13.24 -4.48 -12.90
C PRO A 157 -11.80 -4.10 -12.53
N TRP A 158 -10.86 -5.01 -12.74
CA TRP A 158 -9.47 -4.82 -12.33
C TRP A 158 -8.84 -3.53 -12.91
N ARG A 159 -9.17 -3.17 -14.15
CA ARG A 159 -8.67 -1.94 -14.81
C ARG A 159 -9.19 -0.64 -14.20
N THR A 160 -10.13 -0.71 -13.30
CA THR A 160 -10.71 0.43 -12.59
C THR A 160 -10.72 0.21 -11.09
N ALA A 161 -9.84 -0.68 -10.60
CA ALA A 161 -9.74 -1.00 -9.19
C ALA A 161 -9.44 0.22 -8.32
N GLN A 162 -8.79 1.24 -8.91
CA GLN A 162 -8.48 2.51 -8.26
C GLN A 162 -9.71 3.40 -8.01
N ALA A 163 -10.81 3.24 -8.76
CA ALA A 163 -11.95 4.16 -8.68
C ALA A 163 -12.51 4.41 -7.26
N PRO A 164 -12.62 3.40 -6.36
CA PRO A 164 -13.04 3.63 -4.98
C PRO A 164 -12.02 4.37 -4.10
N PHE A 165 -10.77 4.48 -4.56
CA PHE A 165 -9.68 5.06 -3.79
C PHE A 165 -9.26 6.46 -4.26
N ILE A 166 -9.91 7.02 -5.29
CA ILE A 166 -9.52 8.29 -5.92
C ILE A 166 -9.41 9.42 -4.90
N ASP A 167 -10.42 9.62 -4.05
CA ASP A 167 -10.41 10.71 -3.06
C ASP A 167 -9.25 10.56 -2.07
N ARG A 168 -8.97 9.34 -1.65
CA ARG A 168 -7.83 9.06 -0.78
C ARG A 168 -6.49 9.24 -1.51
N SER A 169 -6.41 8.89 -2.78
CA SER A 169 -5.22 9.11 -3.61
C SER A 169 -4.93 10.60 -3.80
N LEU A 170 -5.97 11.41 -4.00
CA LEU A 170 -5.84 12.87 -4.08
C LEU A 170 -5.39 13.47 -2.74
N SER A 171 -5.93 12.97 -1.63
CA SER A 171 -5.49 13.39 -0.29
C SER A 171 -4.02 13.00 -0.03
N LEU A 172 -3.60 11.79 -0.41
CA LEU A 172 -2.20 11.35 -0.34
C LEU A 172 -1.28 12.27 -1.18
N ALA A 173 -1.72 12.62 -2.40
CA ALA A 173 -0.99 13.55 -3.26
C ALA A 173 -0.82 14.92 -2.61
N GLY A 174 -1.83 15.41 -1.88
CA GLY A 174 -1.76 16.67 -1.14
C GLY A 174 -0.70 16.63 -0.04
N VAL A 175 -0.64 15.56 0.75
CA VAL A 175 0.37 15.39 1.81
C VAL A 175 1.78 15.28 1.21
N LEU A 176 1.95 14.48 0.15
CA LEU A 176 3.22 14.37 -0.57
C LEU A 176 3.67 15.72 -1.15
N ASN A 177 2.77 16.46 -1.79
CA ASN A 177 3.06 17.79 -2.33
C ASN A 177 3.57 18.73 -1.23
N SER A 178 2.88 18.78 -0.10
CA SER A 178 3.30 19.62 1.04
C SER A 178 4.70 19.25 1.53
N ALA A 179 4.98 17.98 1.76
CA ALA A 179 6.27 17.53 2.26
C ALA A 179 7.42 17.78 1.28
N LEU A 180 7.20 17.54 0.00
CA LEU A 180 8.21 17.79 -1.04
C LEU A 180 8.49 19.29 -1.20
N GLN A 181 7.47 20.14 -1.17
CA GLN A 181 7.66 21.60 -1.20
C GLN A 181 8.40 22.12 0.04
N HIS A 182 8.11 21.57 1.23
CA HIS A 182 8.87 21.91 2.44
C HIS A 182 10.34 21.49 2.37
N ALA A 183 10.64 20.44 1.61
CA ALA A 183 12.04 20.05 1.32
C ALA A 183 12.72 20.92 0.24
N GLY A 184 12.05 21.97 -0.22
CA GLY A 184 12.57 22.90 -1.25
C GLY A 184 12.51 22.34 -2.67
N LEU A 185 11.71 21.29 -2.90
CA LEU A 185 11.58 20.66 -4.21
C LEU A 185 10.46 21.31 -5.02
N HIS A 186 10.68 21.48 -6.31
CA HIS A 186 9.60 21.87 -7.23
C HIS A 186 8.67 20.70 -7.47
N VAL A 187 7.35 20.90 -7.33
CA VAL A 187 6.36 19.84 -7.45
C VAL A 187 5.30 20.19 -8.48
N ILE A 188 5.00 19.25 -9.35
CA ILE A 188 3.91 19.34 -10.32
C ILE A 188 2.89 18.25 -9.99
N LEU A 189 1.63 18.66 -9.91
CA LEU A 189 0.49 17.76 -9.69
C LEU A 189 -0.25 17.51 -10.99
N GLY A 190 -0.58 16.26 -11.26
CA GLY A 190 -1.35 15.88 -12.44
C GLY A 190 -2.30 14.71 -12.17
N ARG A 191 -3.25 14.55 -13.10
CA ARG A 191 -4.09 13.35 -13.18
C ARG A 191 -3.97 12.77 -14.58
N THR A 192 -3.73 11.48 -14.64
CA THR A 192 -3.58 10.80 -15.93
C THR A 192 -4.07 9.35 -15.84
N SER A 193 -4.39 8.73 -16.95
CA SER A 193 -4.64 7.29 -17.00
C SER A 193 -3.31 6.57 -17.10
N MET A 194 -3.05 5.76 -16.11
CA MET A 194 -1.88 4.88 -16.03
C MET A 194 -2.35 3.48 -15.67
N PRO A 195 -2.21 2.48 -16.54
CA PRO A 195 -2.75 1.14 -16.30
C PRO A 195 -2.35 0.54 -14.94
N VAL A 196 -1.09 0.70 -14.53
CA VAL A 196 -0.60 0.20 -13.23
C VAL A 196 -1.30 0.89 -12.07
N ILE A 197 -1.44 2.23 -12.10
CA ILE A 197 -2.15 2.97 -11.04
C ILE A 197 -3.64 2.65 -11.07
N ASP A 198 -4.26 2.62 -12.26
CA ASP A 198 -5.70 2.40 -12.41
C ASP A 198 -6.15 1.02 -11.89
N SER A 199 -5.23 0.04 -11.88
CA SER A 199 -5.46 -1.34 -11.46
C SER A 199 -5.13 -1.60 -9.96
N MET A 200 -4.57 -0.65 -9.24
CA MET A 200 -4.24 -0.80 -7.82
C MET A 200 -5.47 -0.59 -6.93
N ALA A 201 -5.76 -1.57 -6.06
CA ALA A 201 -6.86 -1.53 -5.09
C ALA A 201 -6.40 -0.94 -3.72
N CYS A 202 -5.74 0.20 -3.74
CA CYS A 202 -5.22 0.95 -2.60
C CYS A 202 -5.14 2.44 -2.98
N PRO A 203 -5.07 3.40 -2.05
CA PRO A 203 -4.72 4.77 -2.40
C PRO A 203 -3.38 4.79 -3.14
N ALA A 204 -3.38 5.18 -4.41
CA ALA A 204 -2.21 5.03 -5.28
C ALA A 204 -1.79 6.34 -5.95
N ILE A 205 -0.47 6.47 -6.13
CA ILE A 205 0.16 7.61 -6.78
C ILE A 205 1.40 7.17 -7.56
N ALA A 206 1.61 7.75 -8.73
CA ALA A 206 2.90 7.69 -9.41
C ALA A 206 3.72 8.93 -9.05
N ILE A 207 4.98 8.72 -8.69
CA ILE A 207 5.95 9.76 -8.41
C ILE A 207 7.04 9.67 -9.47
N GLU A 208 7.16 10.69 -10.29
CA GLU A 208 8.20 10.81 -11.30
C GLU A 208 9.24 11.83 -10.84
N MET A 209 10.46 11.37 -10.67
CA MET A 209 11.61 12.22 -10.36
C MET A 209 12.23 12.72 -11.67
N SER A 210 12.21 14.03 -11.87
CA SER A 210 12.82 14.72 -13.00
C SER A 210 14.05 15.53 -12.55
N PRO A 211 14.90 16.01 -13.45
CA PRO A 211 16.07 16.79 -13.07
C PRO A 211 15.73 17.97 -12.15
N GLU A 212 16.61 18.24 -11.18
CA GLU A 212 16.51 19.44 -10.39
C GLU A 212 17.10 20.62 -11.19
N GLY A 213 16.36 21.71 -11.34
CA GLY A 213 16.86 22.92 -12.00
C GLY A 213 15.96 23.45 -13.11
N VAL A 214 16.55 24.27 -13.99
CA VAL A 214 15.80 24.99 -15.04
C VAL A 214 15.49 24.06 -16.22
N PRO A 215 14.25 24.06 -16.75
CA PRO A 215 13.91 23.30 -17.95
C PRO A 215 14.81 23.70 -19.14
N GLY A 216 15.26 22.71 -19.91
CA GLY A 216 16.03 22.93 -21.14
C GLY A 216 17.54 22.76 -20.99
N GLY A 217 18.02 22.18 -19.89
CA GLY A 217 19.39 21.69 -19.76
C GLY A 217 19.74 20.61 -20.78
N SER A 218 21.02 20.37 -21.01
CA SER A 218 21.47 19.24 -21.86
C SER A 218 21.16 17.90 -21.18
N ASP A 219 21.06 16.81 -21.97
CA ASP A 219 20.85 15.46 -21.43
C ASP A 219 21.90 15.07 -20.37
N HIS A 220 23.14 15.56 -20.51
CA HIS A 220 24.20 15.32 -19.51
C HIS A 220 23.88 15.96 -18.16
N THR A 221 23.42 17.21 -18.15
CA THR A 221 23.05 17.90 -16.91
C THR A 221 21.81 17.27 -16.25
N ALA A 222 20.89 16.77 -17.04
CA ALA A 222 19.72 16.03 -16.58
C ALA A 222 20.10 14.69 -15.93
N VAL A 223 20.98 13.92 -16.57
CA VAL A 223 21.52 12.67 -16.02
C VAL A 223 22.30 12.89 -14.74
N ASP A 224 23.18 13.90 -14.72
CA ASP A 224 23.97 14.24 -13.53
C ASP A 224 23.06 14.61 -12.35
N SER A 225 22.02 15.39 -12.60
CA SER A 225 21.02 15.74 -11.59
C SER A 225 20.26 14.52 -11.05
N LEU A 226 19.81 13.62 -11.91
CA LEU A 226 19.11 12.40 -11.48
C LEU A 226 20.02 11.43 -10.74
N ASN A 227 21.33 11.46 -10.99
CA ASN A 227 22.33 10.65 -10.29
C ASN A 227 22.85 11.34 -9.01
N ASP A 228 22.49 12.59 -8.76
CA ASP A 228 22.90 13.31 -7.54
C ASP A 228 22.32 12.63 -6.30
N ALA A 229 23.21 12.18 -5.42
CA ALA A 229 22.84 11.43 -4.22
C ALA A 229 22.08 12.29 -3.20
N ASP A 230 22.37 13.59 -3.13
CA ASP A 230 21.73 14.53 -2.19
C ASP A 230 20.32 14.88 -2.69
N TYR A 231 20.15 15.06 -3.99
CA TYR A 231 18.82 15.23 -4.58
C TYR A 231 17.94 14.00 -4.36
N GLN A 232 18.44 12.80 -4.67
CA GLN A 232 17.73 11.55 -4.41
C GLN A 232 17.37 11.37 -2.92
N ALA A 233 18.31 11.75 -2.02
CA ALA A 233 18.08 11.67 -0.59
C ALA A 233 16.97 12.61 -0.14
N ARG A 234 16.98 13.88 -0.59
CA ARG A 234 15.93 14.85 -0.28
C ARG A 234 14.55 14.38 -0.74
N VAL A 235 14.47 13.87 -1.96
CA VAL A 235 13.22 13.31 -2.50
C VAL A 235 12.73 12.15 -1.63
N ALA A 236 13.60 11.16 -1.34
CA ALA A 236 13.23 10.00 -0.55
C ALA A 236 12.82 10.35 0.90
N GLU A 237 13.55 11.26 1.55
CA GLU A 237 13.23 11.71 2.92
C GLU A 237 11.89 12.45 2.96
N ALA A 238 11.61 13.33 1.99
CA ALA A 238 10.34 14.03 1.90
C ALA A 238 9.16 13.08 1.69
N ILE A 239 9.31 12.08 0.80
CA ILE A 239 8.30 11.04 0.61
C ILE A 239 8.10 10.23 1.90
N ALA A 240 9.18 9.83 2.58
CA ALA A 240 9.07 9.07 3.83
C ALA A 240 8.39 9.89 4.94
N ALA A 241 8.67 11.18 5.05
CA ALA A 241 8.00 12.10 5.97
C ALA A 241 6.50 12.20 5.68
N ALA A 242 6.14 12.37 4.40
CA ALA A 242 4.75 12.42 3.95
C ALA A 242 3.97 11.14 4.33
N ILE A 243 4.57 9.97 4.16
CA ILE A 243 3.92 8.69 4.50
C ILE A 243 3.75 8.55 6.02
N VAL A 244 4.68 9.04 6.83
CA VAL A 244 4.52 9.07 8.29
C VAL A 244 3.36 9.99 8.70
N GLU A 245 3.25 11.16 8.08
CA GLU A 245 2.13 12.08 8.28
C GLU A 245 0.82 11.44 7.83
N TRP A 246 0.78 10.85 6.63
CA TRP A 246 -0.37 10.14 6.09
C TRP A 246 -0.87 9.01 6.99
N ARG A 247 0.04 8.31 7.67
CA ARG A 247 -0.30 7.24 8.62
C ARG A 247 -1.02 7.77 9.88
N SER A 248 -0.83 9.03 10.23
CA SER A 248 -1.35 9.61 11.47
C SER A 248 -2.88 9.75 11.43
N PRO A 249 -3.60 9.43 12.50
CA PRO A 249 -5.08 9.49 12.52
C PRO A 249 -5.67 10.87 12.19
N ALA A 250 -4.90 11.94 12.40
CA ALA A 250 -5.32 13.32 12.11
C ALA A 250 -5.49 13.60 10.60
N SER A 251 -4.80 12.84 9.73
CA SER A 251 -4.90 13.01 8.27
C SER A 251 -6.17 12.39 7.68
N GLY A 252 -6.95 11.67 8.48
CA GLY A 252 -8.15 10.93 8.08
C GLY A 252 -9.49 11.50 8.58
N THR A 253 -9.53 12.70 9.15
CA THR A 253 -10.77 13.30 9.63
C THR A 253 -11.65 13.83 8.48
N GLY A 254 -12.10 12.92 7.62
CA GLY A 254 -13.03 13.25 6.52
C GLY A 254 -13.88 12.09 6.03
N ALA A 255 -13.62 10.87 6.48
CA ALA A 255 -14.43 9.71 6.08
C ALA A 255 -14.69 8.82 7.29
N GLN A 256 -15.79 9.06 8.00
CA GLN A 256 -16.43 8.00 8.77
C GLN A 256 -16.75 6.86 7.80
N GLN A 257 -16.23 5.70 8.07
CA GLN A 257 -16.68 4.46 7.42
C GLN A 257 -18.13 4.19 7.82
N PRO A 258 -18.99 3.78 6.89
CA PRO A 258 -20.32 3.29 7.20
C PRO A 258 -20.26 1.93 7.91
#